data_33aebdc368f1c78fa7335968f1478059
#
_entry.id   33aebdc368f1c78fa7335968f1478059
#
_cell.length_a   1.000
_cell.length_b   1.000
_cell.length_c   1.000
_cell.angle_alpha   90.00
_cell.angle_beta   90.00
_cell.angle_gamma   90.00
#
_symmetry.space_group_name_H-M   'P 1'
#
loop_
_entity.id
_entity.type
_entity.pdbx_description
1 polymer ?
#
loop_
_entity_poly.entity_id
_entity_poly.type
_entity_poly.pdbx_seq_one_letter_code
_entity_poly.pdbx_strand_id
1 'polypeptide(L)'
;MAEEIAVKVIARIHTDFPEKFGIPRQSGLIEELKSTIVFEPEFRDANALRGIEEYSHLWLIWEFSEAVRDTWSPMVRPPRLGGNKRVGVFATRSPFRPNPIGLSSVKLERVEQHPALGPVLHLSGADLMDGTPILDIKPYLPHVDSHAEALGSFTERTKEYFIPVEIPDELLEKIPADRREALKKVLEQDPRPSYQNSEERVYGLSLAGMEIKFQVKDQVLHVVGAERAGT
;
A
#
# COMPACT_ATOMS: atom_id res chain seq x y z
N MET A 1 -9.98 1.40 32.73
CA MET A 1 -10.03 1.54 31.26
C MET A 1 -8.65 1.96 30.78
N ALA A 2 -8.20 1.56 29.59
CA ALA A 2 -6.94 2.08 29.07
C ALA A 2 -7.06 3.60 28.83
N GLU A 3 -5.97 4.33 29.01
CA GLU A 3 -5.92 5.76 28.67
C GLU A 3 -5.98 5.93 27.15
N GLU A 4 -6.73 6.90 26.68
CA GLU A 4 -6.83 7.26 25.26
C GLU A 4 -5.99 8.51 24.97
N ILE A 5 -5.21 8.47 23.90
CA ILE A 5 -4.39 9.58 23.42
C ILE A 5 -4.92 10.03 22.09
N ALA A 6 -5.36 11.28 21.98
CA ALA A 6 -5.79 11.88 20.73
C ALA A 6 -4.57 12.24 19.84
N VAL A 7 -4.63 11.89 18.57
CA VAL A 7 -3.67 12.29 17.55
C VAL A 7 -4.36 13.08 16.44
N LYS A 8 -3.61 13.96 15.76
CA LYS A 8 -4.14 14.74 14.64
C LYS A 8 -3.83 14.07 13.31
N VAL A 9 -4.74 14.16 12.36
CA VAL A 9 -4.45 13.89 10.95
C VAL A 9 -3.72 15.12 10.40
N ILE A 10 -2.47 14.95 9.99
CA ILE A 10 -1.64 16.05 9.48
C ILE A 10 -1.72 16.20 7.95
N ALA A 11 -2.02 15.10 7.26
CA ALA A 11 -2.08 15.03 5.81
C ALA A 11 -2.92 13.85 5.34
N ARG A 12 -3.21 13.80 4.05
CA ARG A 12 -3.74 12.62 3.37
C ARG A 12 -2.85 12.22 2.22
N ILE A 13 -2.71 10.90 2.04
CA ILE A 13 -2.02 10.36 0.87
C ILE A 13 -3.03 10.13 -0.26
N HIS A 14 -2.64 10.45 -1.49
CA HIS A 14 -3.37 10.14 -2.72
C HIS A 14 -2.61 9.11 -3.52
N THR A 15 -3.29 8.02 -3.87
CA THR A 15 -2.72 6.86 -4.57
C THR A 15 -3.64 6.41 -5.70
N ASP A 16 -3.17 5.47 -6.50
CA ASP A 16 -3.95 4.84 -7.57
C ASP A 16 -4.94 3.75 -7.06
N PHE A 17 -5.01 3.49 -5.74
CA PHE A 17 -5.85 2.45 -5.15
C PHE A 17 -7.08 3.05 -4.45
N PRO A 18 -8.28 3.02 -5.08
CA PRO A 18 -9.51 3.50 -4.44
C PRO A 18 -10.05 2.55 -3.36
N GLU A 19 -9.58 1.30 -3.36
CA GLU A 19 -10.01 0.24 -2.44
C GLU A 19 -8.83 -0.64 -2.00
N LYS A 20 -9.04 -1.52 -1.01
CA LYS A 20 -7.99 -2.37 -0.42
C LYS A 20 -7.48 -3.47 -1.33
N PHE A 21 -8.31 -3.92 -2.28
CA PHE A 21 -7.93 -5.05 -3.13
C PHE A 21 -6.83 -4.65 -4.11
N GLY A 22 -5.75 -5.42 -4.14
CA GLY A 22 -4.60 -5.17 -5.00
C GLY A 22 -3.51 -4.27 -4.40
N ILE A 23 -3.74 -3.61 -3.27
CA ILE A 23 -2.67 -2.86 -2.59
C ILE A 23 -1.51 -3.80 -2.26
N PRO A 24 -0.25 -3.43 -2.58
CA PRO A 24 0.92 -4.20 -2.19
C PRO A 24 0.94 -4.48 -0.69
N ARG A 25 1.39 -5.65 -0.31
CA ARG A 25 1.34 -6.08 1.11
C ARG A 25 2.30 -5.33 2.01
N GLN A 26 3.32 -4.70 1.45
CA GLN A 26 4.30 -3.86 2.14
C GLN A 26 4.76 -2.75 1.20
N SER A 27 5.16 -1.64 1.77
CA SER A 27 5.81 -0.55 1.05
C SER A 27 7.15 -0.96 0.44
N GLY A 28 7.55 -0.28 -0.62
CA GLY A 28 8.82 -0.51 -1.31
C GLY A 28 8.88 -1.73 -2.23
N LEU A 29 7.81 -2.55 -2.30
CA LEU A 29 7.79 -3.72 -3.19
C LEU A 29 7.59 -3.34 -4.66
N ILE A 30 6.94 -2.23 -4.94
CA ILE A 30 6.64 -1.74 -6.29
C ILE A 30 6.95 -0.24 -6.36
N GLU A 31 8.14 0.11 -6.81
CA GLU A 31 8.57 1.52 -6.89
C GLU A 31 7.83 2.33 -7.97
N GLU A 32 7.21 1.67 -8.93
CA GLU A 32 6.43 2.30 -9.99
C GLU A 32 5.12 2.91 -9.48
N LEU A 33 4.63 2.49 -8.31
CA LEU A 33 3.44 3.08 -7.69
C LEU A 33 3.77 4.47 -7.18
N LYS A 34 3.19 5.48 -7.83
CA LYS A 34 3.37 6.89 -7.47
C LYS A 34 2.23 7.36 -6.58
N SER A 35 2.55 8.22 -5.64
CA SER A 35 1.60 8.79 -4.70
C SER A 35 1.98 10.22 -4.31
N THR A 36 1.03 10.95 -3.74
CA THR A 36 1.27 12.29 -3.24
C THR A 36 0.71 12.44 -1.83
N ILE A 37 1.42 13.20 -0.98
CA ILE A 37 0.89 13.62 0.31
C ILE A 37 0.49 15.09 0.20
N VAL A 38 -0.76 15.36 0.53
CA VAL A 38 -1.32 16.70 0.64
C VAL A 38 -1.61 16.98 2.11
N PHE A 39 -0.98 18.02 2.65
CA PHE A 39 -1.15 18.39 4.05
C PHE A 39 -2.52 19.02 4.30
N GLU A 40 -3.08 18.79 5.49
CA GLU A 40 -4.25 19.52 5.95
C GLU A 40 -3.91 21.03 6.11
N PRO A 41 -4.87 21.94 5.93
CA PRO A 41 -4.58 23.38 5.90
C PRO A 41 -3.76 23.92 7.08
N GLU A 42 -3.99 23.40 8.29
CA GLU A 42 -3.28 23.78 9.51
C GLU A 42 -1.76 23.46 9.43
N PHE A 43 -1.35 22.45 8.63
CA PHE A 43 0.01 21.91 8.57
C PHE A 43 0.77 22.25 7.28
N ARG A 44 0.28 23.22 6.49
CA ARG A 44 0.87 23.60 5.18
C ARG A 44 2.05 24.59 5.28
N ASP A 45 2.64 24.75 6.44
CA ASP A 45 3.83 25.60 6.58
C ASP A 45 5.07 24.93 5.96
N ALA A 46 5.62 25.54 4.91
CA ALA A 46 6.80 25.05 4.20
C ALA A 46 8.04 24.92 5.11
N ASN A 47 8.10 25.67 6.22
CA ASN A 47 9.21 25.55 7.17
C ASN A 47 9.20 24.19 7.89
N ALA A 48 8.06 23.53 8.02
CA ALA A 48 7.99 22.19 8.60
C ALA A 48 8.69 21.12 7.74
N LEU A 49 8.89 21.40 6.45
CA LEU A 49 9.57 20.49 5.50
C LEU A 49 11.00 20.89 5.19
N ARG A 50 11.53 21.95 5.84
CA ARG A 50 12.90 22.40 5.57
C ARG A 50 13.92 21.29 5.85
N GLY A 51 14.69 20.90 4.84
CA GLY A 51 15.70 19.85 4.92
C GLY A 51 15.16 18.42 4.62
N ILE A 52 13.86 18.25 4.38
CA ILE A 52 13.29 16.93 4.07
C ILE A 52 13.83 16.37 2.75
N GLU A 53 14.17 17.23 1.80
CA GLU A 53 14.70 16.87 0.47
C GLU A 53 16.09 16.24 0.52
N GLU A 54 16.79 16.34 1.65
CA GLU A 54 18.08 15.69 1.88
C GLU A 54 17.94 14.18 2.16
N TYR A 55 16.71 13.72 2.41
CA TYR A 55 16.40 12.31 2.69
C TYR A 55 15.79 11.62 1.47
N SER A 56 16.29 10.44 1.15
CA SER A 56 15.76 9.63 0.05
C SER A 56 14.49 8.86 0.43
N HIS A 57 14.30 8.56 1.71
CA HIS A 57 13.16 7.78 2.21
C HIS A 57 12.58 8.40 3.47
N LEU A 58 11.28 8.18 3.63
CA LEU A 58 10.50 8.66 4.77
C LEU A 58 9.72 7.50 5.40
N TRP A 59 9.57 7.55 6.72
CA TRP A 59 8.57 6.80 7.44
C TRP A 59 7.25 7.57 7.42
N LEU A 60 6.18 6.89 6.99
CA LEU A 60 4.81 7.35 7.15
C LEU A 60 4.18 6.59 8.31
N ILE A 61 3.64 7.34 9.26
CA ILE A 61 2.80 6.82 10.36
C ILE A 61 1.37 7.20 10.01
N TRP A 62 0.49 6.21 9.88
CA TRP A 62 -0.84 6.40 9.33
C TRP A 62 -1.88 5.51 9.99
N GLU A 63 -3.17 5.78 9.74
CA GLU A 63 -4.26 5.03 10.30
C GLU A 63 -4.89 4.06 9.28
N PHE A 64 -5.14 2.83 9.71
CA PHE A 64 -6.01 1.89 8.99
C PHE A 64 -7.49 2.30 9.19
N SER A 65 -7.90 3.42 8.59
CA SER A 65 -9.20 4.07 8.83
C SER A 65 -10.41 3.16 8.59
N GLU A 66 -10.30 2.20 7.66
CA GLU A 66 -11.36 1.23 7.39
C GLU A 66 -11.29 -0.04 8.25
N ALA A 67 -10.34 -0.15 9.15
CA ALA A 67 -10.17 -1.30 10.04
C ALA A 67 -10.43 -0.97 11.51
N VAL A 68 -10.87 0.25 11.80
CA VAL A 68 -11.27 0.68 13.16
C VAL A 68 -12.43 -0.17 13.65
N ARG A 69 -12.33 -0.69 14.88
CA ARG A 69 -13.34 -1.55 15.51
C ARG A 69 -13.46 -1.21 16.98
N ASP A 70 -14.67 -1.35 17.53
CA ASP A 70 -14.94 -1.16 18.95
C ASP A 70 -14.25 -2.22 19.82
N THR A 71 -13.97 -3.39 19.26
CA THR A 71 -13.33 -4.51 19.96
C THR A 71 -12.17 -5.06 19.14
N TRP A 72 -11.12 -5.49 19.83
CA TRP A 72 -9.97 -6.13 19.22
C TRP A 72 -9.85 -7.60 19.61
N SER A 73 -9.08 -8.37 18.84
CA SER A 73 -8.77 -9.76 19.16
C SER A 73 -7.27 -9.93 19.39
N PRO A 74 -6.85 -10.66 20.45
CA PRO A 74 -5.43 -10.90 20.69
C PRO A 74 -4.78 -11.78 19.63
N MET A 75 -5.58 -12.47 18.81
CA MET A 75 -5.11 -13.38 17.76
C MET A 75 -5.74 -13.07 16.42
N VAL A 76 -4.93 -13.17 15.37
CA VAL A 76 -5.33 -13.00 13.97
C VAL A 76 -4.95 -14.23 13.14
N ARG A 77 -5.50 -14.31 11.93
CA ARG A 77 -5.22 -15.37 10.95
C ARG A 77 -4.56 -14.76 9.70
N PRO A 78 -3.23 -14.69 9.65
CA PRO A 78 -2.56 -14.14 8.48
C PRO A 78 -2.88 -14.97 7.22
N PRO A 79 -3.30 -14.35 6.11
CA PRO A 79 -3.62 -15.06 4.88
C PRO A 79 -2.46 -15.93 4.36
N ARG A 80 -1.22 -15.44 4.47
CA ARG A 80 -0.01 -16.17 4.03
C ARG A 80 0.30 -17.44 4.84
N LEU A 81 -0.33 -17.64 6.00
CA LEU A 81 -0.25 -18.88 6.76
C LEU A 81 -1.42 -19.83 6.46
N GLY A 82 -2.07 -19.66 5.30
CA GLY A 82 -3.18 -20.51 4.84
C GLY A 82 -4.51 -20.20 5.54
N GLY A 83 -4.59 -19.09 6.30
CA GLY A 83 -5.83 -18.66 6.97
C GLY A 83 -6.28 -19.51 8.17
N ASN A 84 -5.65 -20.68 8.40
CA ASN A 84 -6.01 -21.60 9.49
C ASN A 84 -5.16 -21.42 10.75
N LYS A 85 -3.91 -20.96 10.59
CA LYS A 85 -3.01 -20.76 11.72
C LYS A 85 -3.28 -19.41 12.39
N ARG A 86 -3.50 -19.43 13.71
CA ARG A 86 -3.63 -18.22 14.53
C ARG A 86 -2.27 -17.81 15.07
N VAL A 87 -2.01 -16.51 15.06
CA VAL A 87 -0.83 -15.90 15.70
C VAL A 87 -1.25 -14.65 16.47
N GLY A 88 -0.44 -14.25 17.44
CA GLY A 88 -0.69 -13.03 18.21
C GLY A 88 -0.69 -11.79 17.30
N VAL A 89 -1.62 -10.87 17.53
CA VAL A 89 -1.77 -9.66 16.69
C VAL A 89 -0.48 -8.83 16.66
N PHE A 90 0.25 -8.76 17.76
CA PHE A 90 1.52 -8.02 17.85
C PHE A 90 2.70 -8.72 17.15
N ALA A 91 2.54 -10.00 16.79
CA ALA A 91 3.49 -10.71 15.92
C ALA A 91 3.17 -10.57 14.43
N THR A 92 2.30 -9.62 14.06
CA THR A 92 1.88 -9.36 12.68
C THR A 92 1.75 -7.86 12.42
N ARG A 93 1.61 -7.50 11.14
CA ARG A 93 1.22 -6.15 10.68
C ARG A 93 -0.27 -6.09 10.32
N SER A 94 -1.10 -6.91 10.97
CA SER A 94 -2.56 -6.89 10.77
C SER A 94 -3.14 -5.52 11.13
N PRO A 95 -4.10 -4.99 10.34
CA PRO A 95 -4.81 -3.76 10.68
C PRO A 95 -5.75 -3.90 11.89
N PHE A 96 -6.16 -5.15 12.21
CA PHE A 96 -7.11 -5.44 13.31
C PHE A 96 -6.39 -5.51 14.66
N ARG A 97 -5.91 -4.37 15.11
CA ARG A 97 -5.13 -4.20 16.35
C ARG A 97 -5.74 -3.13 17.24
N PRO A 98 -5.39 -3.05 18.56
CA PRO A 98 -5.96 -2.07 19.47
C PRO A 98 -5.86 -0.63 18.98
N ASN A 99 -4.70 -0.26 18.44
CA ASN A 99 -4.48 1.01 17.74
C ASN A 99 -4.20 0.67 16.28
N PRO A 100 -5.12 0.94 15.34
CA PRO A 100 -4.99 0.58 13.94
C PRO A 100 -4.00 1.50 13.20
N ILE A 101 -2.76 1.58 13.73
CA ILE A 101 -1.68 2.40 13.19
C ILE A 101 -0.82 1.57 12.25
N GLY A 102 -0.57 2.11 11.06
CA GLY A 102 0.33 1.60 10.05
C GLY A 102 1.68 2.32 10.06
N LEU A 103 2.69 1.67 9.52
CA LEU A 103 4.04 2.19 9.36
C LEU A 103 4.57 1.72 8.01
N SER A 104 4.90 2.68 7.12
CA SER A 104 5.39 2.40 5.77
C SER A 104 6.63 3.23 5.47
N SER A 105 7.70 2.59 4.99
CA SER A 105 8.86 3.29 4.43
C SER A 105 8.60 3.54 2.95
N VAL A 106 8.67 4.79 2.53
CA VAL A 106 8.42 5.21 1.14
C VAL A 106 9.59 6.03 0.63
N LYS A 107 9.82 6.01 -0.68
CA LYS A 107 10.84 6.84 -1.32
C LYS A 107 10.29 8.24 -1.56
N LEU A 108 11.04 9.27 -1.18
CA LEU A 108 10.76 10.65 -1.53
C LEU A 108 11.32 10.93 -2.92
N GLU A 109 10.46 11.29 -3.87
CA GLU A 109 10.86 11.65 -5.24
C GLU A 109 11.17 13.13 -5.35
N ARG A 110 10.29 13.99 -4.83
CA ARG A 110 10.45 15.46 -4.80
C ARG A 110 9.45 16.12 -3.87
N VAL A 111 9.75 17.37 -3.52
CA VAL A 111 8.82 18.30 -2.87
C VAL A 111 8.35 19.32 -3.90
N GLU A 112 7.06 19.57 -3.96
CA GLU A 112 6.45 20.57 -4.83
C GLU A 112 5.80 21.66 -3.99
N GLN A 113 6.02 22.93 -4.36
CA GLN A 113 5.26 24.05 -3.81
C GLN A 113 4.05 24.30 -4.72
N HIS A 114 2.93 23.65 -4.38
CA HIS A 114 1.70 23.78 -5.18
C HIS A 114 0.94 25.07 -4.85
N PRO A 115 0.50 25.87 -5.86
CA PRO A 115 -0.09 27.20 -5.62
C PRO A 115 -1.31 27.22 -4.71
N ALA A 116 -2.15 26.17 -4.77
CA ALA A 116 -3.39 26.08 -3.99
C ALA A 116 -3.28 25.16 -2.76
N LEU A 117 -2.40 24.16 -2.79
CA LEU A 117 -2.30 23.13 -1.75
C LEU A 117 -1.13 23.36 -0.79
N GLY A 118 -0.25 24.33 -1.08
CA GLY A 118 0.99 24.50 -0.34
C GLY A 118 2.00 23.39 -0.69
N PRO A 119 2.86 22.98 0.25
CA PRO A 119 3.84 21.93 0.00
C PRO A 119 3.14 20.57 -0.22
N VAL A 120 3.57 19.84 -1.26
CA VAL A 120 3.11 18.50 -1.60
C VAL A 120 4.34 17.59 -1.71
N LEU A 121 4.29 16.42 -1.08
CA LEU A 121 5.34 15.42 -1.24
C LEU A 121 4.94 14.43 -2.33
N HIS A 122 5.84 14.20 -3.29
CA HIS A 122 5.71 13.16 -4.30
C HIS A 122 6.52 11.95 -3.87
N LEU A 123 5.89 10.80 -3.81
CA LEU A 123 6.45 9.57 -3.27
C LEU A 123 6.33 8.42 -4.27
N SER A 124 7.12 7.37 -4.02
CA SER A 124 6.96 6.08 -4.69
C SER A 124 7.03 4.92 -3.70
N GLY A 125 6.43 3.78 -4.09
CA GLY A 125 6.44 2.55 -3.31
C GLY A 125 5.47 2.52 -2.13
N ALA A 126 4.45 3.37 -2.08
CA ALA A 126 3.45 3.34 -1.02
C ALA A 126 2.51 2.14 -1.15
N ASP A 127 2.12 1.59 0.02
CA ASP A 127 1.19 0.47 0.20
C ASP A 127 -0.11 0.91 0.90
N LEU A 128 -0.62 2.09 0.52
CA LEU A 128 -1.76 2.74 1.13
C LEU A 128 -2.90 2.95 0.13
N MET A 129 -4.12 2.92 0.64
CA MET A 129 -5.32 3.29 -0.09
C MET A 129 -5.42 4.81 -0.27
N ASP A 130 -6.04 5.26 -1.34
CA ASP A 130 -6.33 6.69 -1.55
C ASP A 130 -7.10 7.30 -0.38
N GLY A 131 -6.74 8.53 0.00
CA GLY A 131 -7.35 9.26 1.11
C GLY A 131 -6.92 8.80 2.51
N THR A 132 -5.99 7.82 2.64
CA THR A 132 -5.53 7.34 3.96
C THR A 132 -4.98 8.48 4.80
N PRO A 133 -5.42 8.62 6.09
CA PRO A 133 -4.94 9.64 7.00
C PRO A 133 -3.48 9.41 7.40
N ILE A 134 -2.65 10.44 7.27
CA ILE A 134 -1.26 10.46 7.75
C ILE A 134 -1.23 11.18 9.10
N LEU A 135 -0.64 10.53 10.09
CA LEU A 135 -0.55 11.01 11.47
C LEU A 135 0.80 11.64 11.77
N ASP A 136 1.87 11.15 11.13
CA ASP A 136 3.22 11.70 11.27
C ASP A 136 4.11 11.29 10.10
N ILE A 137 5.17 12.06 9.85
CA ILE A 137 6.19 11.80 8.84
C ILE A 137 7.55 11.96 9.50
N LYS A 138 8.44 10.98 9.34
CA LYS A 138 9.81 11.02 9.86
C LYS A 138 10.81 10.64 8.78
N PRO A 139 12.02 11.19 8.78
CA PRO A 139 13.08 10.74 7.89
C PRO A 139 13.47 9.29 8.23
N TYR A 140 13.74 8.50 7.18
CA TYR A 140 14.36 7.18 7.31
C TYR A 140 15.88 7.35 7.46
N LEU A 141 16.46 6.77 8.51
CA LEU A 141 17.88 6.86 8.84
C LEU A 141 18.56 5.50 8.62
N PRO A 142 19.24 5.26 7.47
CA PRO A 142 19.76 3.94 7.11
C PRO A 142 20.64 3.30 8.18
N HIS A 143 21.43 4.09 8.89
CA HIS A 143 22.36 3.61 9.92
C HIS A 143 21.68 3.21 11.24
N VAL A 144 20.40 3.54 11.42
CA VAL A 144 19.60 3.21 12.63
C VAL A 144 18.44 2.28 12.29
N ASP A 145 17.74 2.55 11.15
CA ASP A 145 16.51 1.87 10.81
C ASP A 145 16.73 0.54 10.08
N SER A 146 17.94 0.32 9.52
CA SER A 146 18.28 -0.91 8.80
C SER A 146 19.01 -1.90 9.70
N HIS A 147 18.45 -3.10 9.82
CA HIS A 147 19.00 -4.24 10.55
C HIS A 147 19.16 -5.42 9.62
N ALA A 148 20.32 -5.57 8.98
CA ALA A 148 20.56 -6.62 7.98
C ALA A 148 20.47 -8.04 8.58
N GLU A 149 20.74 -8.18 9.87
CA GLU A 149 20.66 -9.44 10.64
C GLU A 149 19.25 -9.76 11.19
N ALA A 150 18.28 -8.89 10.99
CA ALA A 150 16.93 -9.08 11.55
C ALA A 150 16.23 -10.30 10.94
N LEU A 151 15.58 -11.10 11.78
CA LEU A 151 14.84 -12.29 11.36
C LEU A 151 13.39 -11.94 11.05
N GLY A 152 12.96 -12.22 9.81
CA GLY A 152 11.61 -11.93 9.30
C GLY A 152 10.56 -13.00 9.63
N SER A 153 10.87 -14.05 10.41
CA SER A 153 9.93 -15.11 10.78
C SER A 153 9.26 -15.76 9.55
N PHE A 154 7.94 -15.89 9.55
CA PHE A 154 7.19 -16.52 8.44
C PHE A 154 7.19 -15.68 7.15
N THR A 155 7.46 -14.39 7.23
CA THR A 155 7.48 -13.50 6.05
C THR A 155 8.67 -13.81 5.14
N GLU A 156 9.78 -14.31 5.67
CA GLU A 156 10.95 -14.75 4.90
C GLU A 156 10.63 -15.84 3.87
N ARG A 157 9.71 -16.75 4.22
CA ARG A 157 9.32 -17.87 3.36
C ARG A 157 8.40 -17.47 2.20
N THR A 158 7.89 -16.27 2.21
CA THR A 158 6.88 -15.80 1.27
C THR A 158 7.28 -14.52 0.53
N LYS A 159 8.51 -14.04 0.74
CA LYS A 159 8.97 -12.77 0.15
C LYS A 159 9.16 -12.84 -1.38
N GLU A 160 9.48 -14.02 -1.91
CA GLU A 160 9.79 -14.25 -3.34
C GLU A 160 8.63 -14.89 -4.11
N TYR A 161 7.40 -14.82 -3.59
CA TYR A 161 6.25 -15.35 -4.30
C TYR A 161 5.76 -14.36 -5.35
N PHE A 162 5.90 -14.72 -6.60
CA PHE A 162 5.39 -14.02 -7.77
C PHE A 162 4.68 -15.01 -8.69
N ILE A 163 3.65 -14.54 -9.40
CA ILE A 163 2.93 -15.29 -10.41
C ILE A 163 3.21 -14.68 -11.79
N PRO A 164 3.46 -15.47 -12.84
CA PRO A 164 3.54 -14.96 -14.20
C PRO A 164 2.25 -14.25 -14.61
N VAL A 165 2.37 -13.13 -15.34
CA VAL A 165 1.24 -12.33 -15.79
C VAL A 165 1.25 -12.19 -17.30
N GLU A 166 0.13 -12.52 -17.91
CA GLU A 166 -0.12 -12.33 -19.34
C GLU A 166 -1.20 -11.27 -19.54
N ILE A 167 -0.87 -10.25 -20.32
CA ILE A 167 -1.76 -9.16 -20.69
C ILE A 167 -1.79 -9.11 -22.23
N PRO A 168 -2.93 -9.41 -22.88
CA PRO A 168 -3.06 -9.23 -24.33
C PRO A 168 -2.76 -7.79 -24.75
N ASP A 169 -2.06 -7.60 -25.89
CA ASP A 169 -1.65 -6.28 -26.37
C ASP A 169 -2.84 -5.31 -26.52
N GLU A 170 -3.99 -5.81 -26.99
CA GLU A 170 -5.22 -5.04 -27.11
C GLU A 170 -5.78 -4.52 -25.78
N LEU A 171 -5.52 -5.22 -24.67
CA LEU A 171 -5.90 -4.76 -23.33
C LEU A 171 -4.82 -3.87 -22.74
N LEU A 172 -3.55 -4.15 -23.02
CA LEU A 172 -2.43 -3.34 -22.58
C LEU A 172 -2.50 -1.91 -23.19
N GLU A 173 -2.95 -1.77 -24.43
CA GLU A 173 -3.12 -0.48 -25.10
C GLU A 173 -4.18 0.41 -24.44
N LYS A 174 -5.20 -0.18 -23.79
CA LYS A 174 -6.24 0.56 -23.06
C LYS A 174 -5.73 1.15 -21.76
N ILE A 175 -4.63 0.62 -21.21
CA ILE A 175 -4.03 1.06 -19.95
C ILE A 175 -3.08 2.23 -20.23
N PRO A 176 -3.15 3.34 -19.46
CA PRO A 176 -2.21 4.44 -19.59
C PRO A 176 -0.76 3.96 -19.54
N ALA A 177 0.07 4.42 -20.47
CA ALA A 177 1.43 3.92 -20.68
C ALA A 177 2.29 4.01 -19.41
N ASP A 178 2.12 5.08 -18.63
CA ASP A 178 2.83 5.33 -17.37
C ASP A 178 2.33 4.46 -16.20
N ARG A 179 1.25 3.70 -16.37
CA ARG A 179 0.68 2.80 -15.36
C ARG A 179 0.87 1.31 -15.66
N ARG A 180 1.30 0.97 -16.87
CA ARG A 180 1.40 -0.43 -17.33
C ARG A 180 2.34 -1.26 -16.49
N GLU A 181 3.53 -0.73 -16.18
CA GLU A 181 4.54 -1.43 -15.40
C GLU A 181 4.09 -1.60 -13.94
N ALA A 182 3.52 -0.56 -13.34
CA ALA A 182 2.96 -0.63 -11.99
C ALA A 182 1.85 -1.68 -11.89
N LEU A 183 0.90 -1.68 -12.85
CA LEU A 183 -0.17 -2.67 -12.89
C LEU A 183 0.37 -4.09 -13.03
N LYS A 184 1.30 -4.33 -13.94
CA LYS A 184 1.91 -5.65 -14.13
C LYS A 184 2.53 -6.16 -12.83
N LYS A 185 3.32 -5.35 -12.15
CA LYS A 185 3.94 -5.70 -10.88
C LYS A 185 2.93 -5.94 -9.74
N VAL A 186 1.83 -5.20 -9.72
CA VAL A 186 0.71 -5.44 -8.78
C VAL A 186 0.11 -6.83 -9.03
N LEU A 187 -0.16 -7.19 -10.28
CA LEU A 187 -0.72 -8.48 -10.65
C LEU A 187 0.26 -9.64 -10.37
N GLU A 188 1.55 -9.45 -10.60
CA GLU A 188 2.61 -10.43 -10.30
C GLU A 188 2.66 -10.80 -8.82
N GLN A 189 2.21 -9.92 -7.91
CA GLN A 189 2.12 -10.22 -6.48
C GLN A 189 0.93 -11.10 -6.08
N ASP A 190 0.15 -11.55 -7.05
CA ASP A 190 -1.06 -12.35 -6.85
C ASP A 190 -2.01 -11.72 -5.82
N PRO A 191 -2.82 -10.74 -6.22
CA PRO A 191 -3.70 -10.01 -5.30
C PRO A 191 -4.84 -10.85 -4.74
N ARG A 192 -5.05 -12.09 -5.23
CA ARG A 192 -6.12 -12.97 -4.77
C ARG A 192 -5.98 -13.30 -3.28
N PRO A 193 -7.11 -13.48 -2.58
CA PRO A 193 -7.09 -14.09 -1.26
C PRO A 193 -6.51 -15.51 -1.34
N SER A 194 -5.52 -15.84 -0.49
CA SER A 194 -4.77 -17.11 -0.52
C SER A 194 -5.61 -18.39 -0.34
N TYR A 195 -6.89 -18.24 0.10
CA TYR A 195 -7.84 -19.34 0.26
C TYR A 195 -8.77 -19.52 -0.95
N GLN A 196 -8.62 -18.73 -2.01
CA GLN A 196 -9.45 -18.77 -3.21
C GLN A 196 -8.61 -19.25 -4.39
N ASN A 197 -8.74 -20.53 -4.74
CA ASN A 197 -8.00 -21.18 -5.83
C ASN A 197 -8.90 -21.65 -6.98
N SER A 198 -10.04 -20.98 -7.24
CA SER A 198 -10.90 -21.33 -8.36
C SER A 198 -10.34 -20.76 -9.66
N GLU A 199 -10.07 -21.63 -10.63
CA GLU A 199 -9.56 -21.25 -11.96
C GLU A 199 -10.65 -20.60 -12.84
N GLU A 200 -11.92 -20.83 -12.54
CA GLU A 200 -13.04 -20.25 -13.29
C GLU A 200 -13.41 -18.84 -12.82
N ARG A 201 -12.88 -18.42 -11.66
CA ARG A 201 -13.29 -17.16 -11.06
C ARG A 201 -12.58 -15.98 -11.74
N VAL A 202 -13.37 -14.99 -12.14
CA VAL A 202 -12.90 -13.68 -12.57
C VAL A 202 -12.81 -12.76 -11.35
N TYR A 203 -11.65 -12.10 -11.17
CA TYR A 203 -11.39 -11.11 -10.14
C TYR A 203 -11.38 -9.72 -10.80
N GLY A 204 -11.84 -8.71 -10.07
CA GLY A 204 -11.73 -7.29 -10.47
C GLY A 204 -10.68 -6.59 -9.61
N LEU A 205 -9.89 -5.73 -10.20
CA LEU A 205 -8.91 -4.85 -9.56
C LEU A 205 -9.13 -3.43 -10.05
N SER A 206 -9.41 -2.52 -9.14
CA SER A 206 -9.49 -1.08 -9.44
C SER A 206 -8.13 -0.44 -9.20
N LEU A 207 -7.53 0.12 -10.25
CA LEU A 207 -6.23 0.78 -10.20
C LEU A 207 -6.18 1.96 -11.19
N ALA A 208 -5.76 3.14 -10.73
CA ALA A 208 -5.57 4.32 -11.57
C ALA A 208 -6.80 4.70 -12.43
N GLY A 209 -8.02 4.54 -11.89
CA GLY A 209 -9.27 4.79 -12.62
C GLY A 209 -9.62 3.74 -13.67
N MET A 210 -8.97 2.58 -13.63
CA MET A 210 -9.25 1.43 -14.47
C MET A 210 -9.81 0.27 -13.65
N GLU A 211 -10.74 -0.48 -14.27
CA GLU A 211 -11.21 -1.78 -13.80
C GLU A 211 -10.52 -2.88 -14.60
N ILE A 212 -9.69 -3.65 -13.94
CA ILE A 212 -8.93 -4.75 -14.54
C ILE A 212 -9.53 -6.08 -14.12
N LYS A 213 -10.01 -6.86 -15.08
CA LYS A 213 -10.55 -8.21 -14.85
C LYS A 213 -9.49 -9.24 -15.17
N PHE A 214 -9.27 -10.20 -14.27
CA PHE A 214 -8.28 -11.26 -14.46
C PHE A 214 -8.75 -12.60 -13.91
N GLN A 215 -8.16 -13.67 -14.43
CA GLN A 215 -8.31 -15.05 -13.97
C GLN A 215 -6.94 -15.65 -13.73
N VAL A 216 -6.85 -16.70 -12.92
CA VAL A 216 -5.60 -17.45 -12.75
C VAL A 216 -5.84 -18.90 -13.12
N LYS A 217 -5.11 -19.38 -14.12
CA LYS A 217 -5.13 -20.78 -14.61
C LYS A 217 -3.70 -21.28 -14.69
N ASP A 218 -3.47 -22.53 -14.33
CA ASP A 218 -2.15 -23.15 -14.37
C ASP A 218 -1.02 -22.30 -13.74
N GLN A 219 -1.34 -21.60 -12.65
CA GLN A 219 -0.44 -20.66 -11.97
C GLN A 219 0.02 -19.45 -12.81
N VAL A 220 -0.70 -19.11 -13.87
CA VAL A 220 -0.50 -17.90 -14.67
C VAL A 220 -1.71 -17.00 -14.50
N LEU A 221 -1.48 -15.72 -14.28
CA LEU A 221 -2.53 -14.71 -14.22
C LEU A 221 -2.77 -14.14 -15.62
N HIS A 222 -3.99 -14.30 -16.13
CA HIS A 222 -4.41 -13.80 -17.43
C HIS A 222 -5.34 -12.63 -17.24
N VAL A 223 -5.00 -11.47 -17.79
CA VAL A 223 -5.89 -10.32 -17.86
C VAL A 223 -6.92 -10.57 -18.96
N VAL A 224 -8.20 -10.55 -18.60
CA VAL A 224 -9.32 -10.84 -19.51
C VAL A 224 -10.19 -9.62 -19.80
N GLY A 225 -9.94 -8.48 -19.17
CA GLY A 225 -10.63 -7.22 -19.40
C GLY A 225 -9.91 -6.03 -18.80
N ALA A 226 -9.99 -4.89 -19.48
CA ALA A 226 -9.51 -3.59 -19.01
C ALA A 226 -10.48 -2.52 -19.51
N GLU A 227 -11.12 -1.81 -18.58
CA GLU A 227 -12.12 -0.78 -18.86
C GLU A 227 -11.86 0.42 -17.93
N ARG A 228 -12.25 1.62 -18.33
CA ARG A 228 -12.25 2.76 -17.41
C ARG A 228 -13.29 2.52 -16.34
N ALA A 229 -12.95 2.80 -15.08
CA ALA A 229 -13.92 2.77 -13.99
C ALA A 229 -15.06 3.74 -14.33
N GLY A 230 -16.30 3.27 -14.20
CA GLY A 230 -17.47 4.12 -14.42
C GLY A 230 -17.48 5.27 -13.44
N THR A 231 -17.72 6.48 -13.94
CA THR A 231 -18.00 7.68 -13.13
C THR A 231 -19.37 7.55 -12.46
#